data_ac3bb64d7b496e411d7983f8e6c17a8e
#
_entry.id   ac3bb64d7b496e411d7983f8e6c17a8e
#
_cell.length_a   1.000
_cell.length_b   1.000
_cell.length_c   1.000
_cell.angle_alpha   90.00
_cell.angle_beta   90.00
_cell.angle_gamma   90.00
#
_symmetry.space_group_name_H-M   'P 1'
#
loop_
_entity.id
_entity.type
_entity.pdbx_description
1 polymer ?
#
loop_
_entity_poly.entity_id
_entity_poly.type
_entity_poly.pdbx_seq_one_letter_code
_entity_poly.pdbx_strand_id
1 'polypeptide(L)'
;MGKHRSGHSYQEFPILNVARRCGLVLNDRTLEWEEVEASCPFCGDHGPGKHHLFLNTTRNIFRCVLCGEKGNSVSLYAKMEGVSNRQAFRALSEDSVLYRFPQQPLSQKPAEREPSSLAVRHNVYYDMLMHLELSPKHKADLLARGLSEERIEQNMYRTLPMSSSARRFLAGILSDFHNLEGVPGFYVDRGYWNILGHSGLLVPCRDRNGYIQGLQIRLDDETKPDRKYRWLSSRGKAHGTRSYSYIHVTGNIHARTAYLTEGGLKGDVASFLDHDALFLCFAGVTAIAGLKDALQSMENLEEVVVALDMDKLVNWRVRNALGKILETVQSIPNLRVRLMNWNMTFKGVDDFYKARNEAASKGVNILDMTSNFITMRLESLWKQEYPEQDRGFIHTCEWEELTVPIDQLTAGKPADMKKAQYYLKLLWAGKVDFPPLVSVNGVVIDGLHRFWEIGRASCRERVCKQV
;
A
#
# COMPACT_ATOMS: atom_id res chain seq x y z
N MET A 1 20.66 -34.03 -38.44
CA MET A 1 21.26 -32.69 -38.48
C MET A 1 20.41 -31.75 -37.62
N GLY A 2 20.77 -31.66 -36.35
CA GLY A 2 20.07 -30.80 -35.38
C GLY A 2 20.59 -29.37 -35.49
N LYS A 3 19.69 -28.43 -35.75
CA LYS A 3 20.02 -27.00 -35.69
C LYS A 3 20.18 -26.60 -34.22
N HIS A 4 21.42 -26.43 -33.78
CA HIS A 4 21.74 -25.67 -32.55
C HIS A 4 21.20 -24.24 -32.72
N ARG A 5 20.14 -23.90 -31.99
CA ARG A 5 19.79 -22.51 -31.70
C ARG A 5 20.84 -22.01 -30.72
N SER A 6 21.80 -21.22 -31.18
CA SER A 6 22.68 -20.44 -30.32
C SER A 6 21.82 -19.47 -29.54
N GLY A 7 21.58 -19.77 -28.27
CA GLY A 7 21.01 -18.81 -27.31
C GLY A 7 22.04 -17.72 -27.10
N HIS A 8 21.91 -16.59 -27.76
CA HIS A 8 22.70 -15.40 -27.45
C HIS A 8 22.31 -14.94 -26.07
N SER A 9 23.24 -14.98 -25.14
CA SER A 9 23.09 -14.58 -23.75
C SER A 9 22.83 -13.06 -23.70
N TYR A 10 21.68 -12.66 -23.19
CA TYR A 10 21.32 -11.26 -22.94
C TYR A 10 22.22 -10.56 -21.89
N GLN A 11 23.31 -11.19 -21.48
CA GLN A 11 24.35 -10.64 -20.60
C GLN A 11 25.36 -9.75 -21.34
N GLU A 12 25.33 -9.69 -22.69
CA GLU A 12 26.29 -8.92 -23.48
C GLU A 12 26.20 -7.41 -23.30
N PHE A 13 25.02 -6.88 -22.92
CA PHE A 13 24.81 -5.44 -22.74
C PHE A 13 24.40 -5.13 -21.29
N PRO A 14 25.34 -4.74 -20.40
CA PRO A 14 25.02 -4.41 -19.03
C PRO A 14 23.95 -3.33 -18.93
N ILE A 15 22.88 -3.57 -18.15
CA ILE A 15 21.71 -2.71 -18.09
C ILE A 15 22.05 -1.27 -17.65
N LEU A 16 23.04 -1.08 -16.77
CA LEU A 16 23.50 0.24 -16.35
C LEU A 16 24.16 1.01 -17.49
N ASN A 17 24.95 0.32 -18.32
CA ASN A 17 25.60 0.95 -19.45
C ASN A 17 24.55 1.39 -20.49
N VAL A 18 23.57 0.54 -20.74
CA VAL A 18 22.44 0.87 -21.62
C VAL A 18 21.61 2.01 -21.05
N ALA A 19 21.31 1.99 -19.75
CA ALA A 19 20.58 3.07 -19.10
C ALA A 19 21.29 4.42 -19.20
N ARG A 20 22.62 4.44 -18.97
CA ARG A 20 23.46 5.65 -19.16
C ARG A 20 23.49 6.10 -20.62
N ARG A 21 23.59 5.16 -21.55
CA ARG A 21 23.54 5.42 -23.00
C ARG A 21 22.22 6.07 -23.42
N CYS A 22 21.12 5.64 -22.82
CA CYS A 22 19.78 6.20 -23.04
C CYS A 22 19.54 7.50 -22.23
N GLY A 23 20.51 8.01 -21.49
CA GLY A 23 20.37 9.24 -20.71
C GLY A 23 19.42 9.11 -19.51
N LEU A 24 19.23 7.91 -18.95
CA LEU A 24 18.41 7.74 -17.74
C LEU A 24 19.07 8.42 -16.54
N VAL A 25 18.26 9.13 -15.77
CA VAL A 25 18.70 9.73 -14.50
C VAL A 25 18.72 8.62 -13.43
N LEU A 26 19.93 8.25 -13.03
CA LEU A 26 20.18 7.23 -12.01
C LEU A 26 20.27 7.89 -10.63
N ASN A 27 19.89 7.14 -9.61
CA ASN A 27 20.10 7.54 -8.23
C ASN A 27 21.54 7.19 -7.81
N ASP A 28 22.39 8.21 -7.68
CA ASP A 28 23.82 8.04 -7.35
C ASP A 28 24.07 7.24 -6.05
N ARG A 29 23.11 7.27 -5.12
CA ARG A 29 23.23 6.53 -3.85
C ARG A 29 23.05 5.01 -3.99
N THR A 30 22.55 4.56 -5.13
CA THR A 30 22.27 3.14 -5.39
C THR A 30 23.11 2.54 -6.51
N LEU A 31 24.04 3.32 -7.09
CA LEU A 31 24.88 2.90 -8.23
C LEU A 31 25.70 1.63 -7.95
N GLU A 32 26.08 1.42 -6.70
CA GLU A 32 26.84 0.24 -6.26
C GLU A 32 25.95 -0.94 -5.84
N TRP A 33 24.63 -0.80 -5.94
CA TRP A 33 23.71 -1.84 -5.51
C TRP A 33 23.37 -2.78 -6.66
N GLU A 34 22.92 -3.99 -6.31
CA GLU A 34 22.36 -4.93 -7.30
C GLU A 34 21.14 -4.36 -8.03
N GLU A 35 20.28 -3.64 -7.31
CA GLU A 35 19.16 -2.90 -7.86
C GLU A 35 19.44 -1.40 -7.81
N VAL A 36 19.72 -0.82 -8.95
CA VAL A 36 19.93 0.62 -9.10
C VAL A 36 18.60 1.29 -9.37
N GLU A 37 18.31 2.33 -8.61
CA GLU A 37 17.10 3.12 -8.80
C GLU A 37 17.32 4.19 -9.88
N ALA A 38 16.30 4.42 -10.71
CA ALA A 38 16.32 5.43 -11.76
C ALA A 38 14.96 6.11 -11.92
N SER A 39 14.95 7.30 -12.52
CA SER A 39 13.72 7.93 -12.97
C SER A 39 13.14 7.15 -14.14
N CYS A 40 11.83 6.86 -14.09
CA CYS A 40 11.20 6.07 -15.15
C CYS A 40 10.83 6.97 -16.34
N PRO A 41 11.35 6.70 -17.56
CA PRO A 41 11.04 7.51 -18.73
C PRO A 41 9.64 7.24 -19.30
N PHE A 42 8.97 6.16 -18.84
CA PHE A 42 7.72 5.66 -19.43
C PHE A 42 6.45 6.15 -18.72
N CYS A 43 6.53 6.51 -17.43
CA CYS A 43 5.34 6.88 -16.68
C CYS A 43 5.11 8.38 -16.50
N GLY A 44 5.96 9.24 -17.07
CA GLY A 44 5.79 10.70 -17.02
C GLY A 44 5.99 11.33 -15.63
N ASP A 45 6.42 10.56 -14.64
CA ASP A 45 6.64 11.02 -13.27
C ASP A 45 8.14 11.32 -13.04
N HIS A 46 8.58 12.46 -13.59
CA HIS A 46 9.98 12.87 -13.63
C HIS A 46 10.37 13.90 -12.56
N GLY A 47 9.64 13.98 -11.44
CA GLY A 47 9.99 14.92 -10.36
C GLY A 47 11.35 14.63 -9.71
N PRO A 48 12.05 15.64 -9.17
CA PRO A 48 13.32 15.44 -8.46
C PRO A 48 13.19 14.41 -7.34
N GLY A 49 14.11 13.43 -7.31
CA GLY A 49 14.14 12.38 -6.29
C GLY A 49 13.08 11.28 -6.45
N LYS A 50 12.37 11.23 -7.59
CA LYS A 50 11.43 10.15 -7.91
C LYS A 50 12.13 9.09 -8.75
N HIS A 51 12.47 7.98 -8.11
CA HIS A 51 13.18 6.85 -8.71
C HIS A 51 12.31 5.60 -8.60
N HIS A 52 11.45 5.36 -9.59
CA HIS A 52 10.48 4.25 -9.61
C HIS A 52 10.86 3.12 -10.54
N LEU A 53 11.93 3.32 -11.32
CA LEU A 53 12.51 2.31 -12.19
C LEU A 53 13.65 1.62 -11.44
N PHE A 54 13.58 0.31 -11.32
CA PHE A 54 14.61 -0.52 -10.72
C PHE A 54 15.36 -1.26 -11.83
N LEU A 55 16.68 -1.12 -11.84
CA LEU A 55 17.58 -1.78 -12.76
C LEU A 55 18.35 -2.87 -11.99
N ASN A 56 18.00 -4.14 -12.20
CA ASN A 56 18.74 -5.25 -11.59
C ASN A 56 19.97 -5.57 -12.42
N THR A 57 21.16 -5.31 -11.86
CA THR A 57 22.44 -5.44 -12.57
C THR A 57 22.88 -6.90 -12.74
N THR A 58 22.51 -7.78 -11.82
CA THR A 58 22.82 -9.21 -11.86
C THR A 58 21.97 -9.95 -12.90
N ARG A 59 20.66 -9.65 -12.92
CA ARG A 59 19.71 -10.27 -13.85
C ARG A 59 19.63 -9.57 -15.20
N ASN A 60 20.24 -8.40 -15.32
CA ASN A 60 20.24 -7.54 -16.50
C ASN A 60 18.82 -7.15 -16.98
N ILE A 61 17.92 -6.86 -16.03
CA ILE A 61 16.52 -6.51 -16.26
C ILE A 61 16.14 -5.19 -15.59
N PHE A 62 15.07 -4.58 -16.10
CA PHE A 62 14.44 -3.41 -15.44
C PHE A 62 12.98 -3.65 -15.13
N ARG A 63 12.45 -2.92 -14.14
CA ARG A 63 11.04 -2.90 -13.79
C ARG A 63 10.67 -1.55 -13.16
N CYS A 64 9.63 -0.91 -13.66
CA CYS A 64 8.99 0.23 -13.00
C CYS A 64 7.84 -0.24 -12.11
N VAL A 65 7.82 0.19 -10.86
CA VAL A 65 6.76 -0.17 -9.90
C VAL A 65 5.49 0.65 -10.07
N LEU A 66 5.55 1.79 -10.78
CA LEU A 66 4.37 2.64 -11.04
C LEU A 66 3.62 2.24 -12.31
N CYS A 67 4.30 2.23 -13.46
CA CYS A 67 3.66 1.94 -14.74
C CYS A 67 3.69 0.45 -15.12
N GLY A 68 4.43 -0.38 -14.37
CA GLY A 68 4.56 -1.81 -14.65
C GLY A 68 5.50 -2.16 -15.81
N GLU A 69 6.10 -1.17 -16.48
CA GLU A 69 7.05 -1.41 -17.56
C GLU A 69 8.23 -2.23 -17.09
N LYS A 70 8.58 -3.26 -17.87
CA LYS A 70 9.64 -4.21 -17.54
C LYS A 70 10.29 -4.78 -18.81
N GLY A 71 11.51 -5.28 -18.65
CA GLY A 71 12.24 -5.92 -19.74
C GLY A 71 13.71 -6.12 -19.40
N ASN A 72 14.50 -6.42 -20.43
CA ASN A 72 15.95 -6.51 -20.35
C ASN A 72 16.64 -5.28 -20.96
N SER A 73 17.95 -5.22 -20.95
CA SER A 73 18.74 -4.12 -21.50
C SER A 73 18.44 -3.80 -22.97
N VAL A 74 18.23 -4.82 -23.81
CA VAL A 74 17.88 -4.62 -25.22
C VAL A 74 16.48 -4.00 -25.36
N SER A 75 15.52 -4.49 -24.59
CA SER A 75 14.16 -3.94 -24.62
C SER A 75 14.07 -2.54 -24.00
N LEU A 76 14.96 -2.20 -23.06
CA LEU A 76 15.09 -0.83 -22.55
C LEU A 76 15.50 0.11 -23.67
N TYR A 77 16.58 -0.21 -24.37
CA TYR A 77 17.05 0.58 -25.50
C TYR A 77 16.00 0.69 -26.61
N ALA A 78 15.37 -0.43 -26.97
CA ALA A 78 14.33 -0.47 -28.00
C ALA A 78 13.18 0.49 -27.69
N LYS A 79 12.71 0.51 -26.43
CA LYS A 79 11.63 1.39 -25.97
C LYS A 79 12.05 2.86 -25.92
N MET A 80 13.28 3.15 -25.52
CA MET A 80 13.81 4.51 -25.45
C MET A 80 13.97 5.13 -26.83
N GLU A 81 14.48 4.36 -27.79
CA GLU A 81 14.77 4.83 -29.18
C GLU A 81 13.57 4.62 -30.14
N GLY A 82 12.48 4.00 -29.66
CA GLY A 82 11.32 3.72 -30.52
C GLY A 82 11.58 2.71 -31.65
N VAL A 83 12.50 1.79 -31.45
CA VAL A 83 12.91 0.80 -32.48
C VAL A 83 12.54 -0.63 -32.06
N SER A 84 12.60 -1.58 -33.00
CA SER A 84 12.39 -2.99 -32.69
C SER A 84 13.57 -3.57 -31.88
N ASN A 85 13.33 -4.63 -31.08
CA ASN A 85 14.38 -5.30 -30.32
C ASN A 85 15.54 -5.80 -31.22
N ARG A 86 15.26 -6.16 -32.46
CA ARG A 86 16.28 -6.59 -33.46
C ARG A 86 17.17 -5.41 -33.85
N GLN A 87 16.60 -4.23 -34.09
CA GLN A 87 17.36 -3.03 -34.40
C GLN A 87 18.14 -2.54 -33.20
N ALA A 88 17.52 -2.57 -32.00
CA ALA A 88 18.18 -2.25 -30.74
C ALA A 88 19.41 -3.16 -30.49
N PHE A 89 19.27 -4.45 -30.68
CA PHE A 89 20.37 -5.41 -30.52
C PHE A 89 21.54 -5.11 -31.49
N ARG A 90 21.22 -4.81 -32.76
CA ARG A 90 22.25 -4.43 -33.73
C ARG A 90 22.97 -3.14 -33.33
N ALA A 91 22.22 -2.10 -32.96
CA ALA A 91 22.77 -0.82 -32.54
C ALA A 91 23.67 -0.96 -31.30
N LEU A 92 23.25 -1.74 -30.31
CA LEU A 92 24.04 -2.02 -29.13
C LEU A 92 25.29 -2.85 -29.42
N SER A 93 25.24 -3.78 -30.39
CA SER A 93 26.38 -4.58 -30.80
C SER A 93 27.45 -3.77 -31.52
N GLU A 94 27.07 -2.72 -32.23
CA GLU A 94 27.96 -1.82 -32.97
C GLU A 94 28.51 -0.68 -32.11
N ASP A 95 27.95 -0.46 -30.90
CA ASP A 95 28.29 0.66 -30.02
C ASP A 95 29.51 0.34 -29.15
N SER A 96 30.70 0.77 -29.59
CA SER A 96 31.95 0.61 -28.86
C SER A 96 32.00 1.41 -27.53
N VAL A 97 31.07 2.33 -27.29
CA VAL A 97 31.01 3.18 -26.10
C VAL A 97 30.49 2.36 -24.90
N LEU A 98 29.67 1.35 -25.11
CA LEU A 98 29.14 0.50 -24.03
C LEU A 98 30.24 -0.27 -23.29
N TYR A 99 31.38 -0.54 -23.92
CA TYR A 99 32.49 -1.27 -23.33
C TYR A 99 33.53 -0.35 -22.63
N ARG A 100 33.38 0.97 -22.72
CA ARG A 100 34.33 1.92 -22.10
C ARG A 100 34.06 2.17 -20.61
N PHE A 101 32.90 1.78 -20.11
CA PHE A 101 32.63 1.90 -18.68
C PHE A 101 33.21 0.66 -17.97
N PRO A 102 34.20 0.83 -17.07
CA PRO A 102 34.68 -0.29 -16.28
C PRO A 102 33.49 -0.90 -15.52
N GLN A 103 33.36 -2.22 -15.60
CA GLN A 103 32.50 -2.92 -14.67
C GLN A 103 33.11 -2.75 -13.29
N GLN A 104 32.59 -1.81 -12.52
CA GLN A 104 32.92 -1.76 -11.09
C GLN A 104 32.45 -3.10 -10.49
N PRO A 105 33.32 -3.81 -9.76
CA PRO A 105 32.86 -4.97 -9.04
C PRO A 105 31.69 -4.52 -8.17
N LEU A 106 30.54 -5.16 -8.35
CA LEU A 106 29.37 -4.96 -7.50
C LEU A 106 29.84 -5.09 -6.06
N SER A 107 29.82 -4.01 -5.30
CA SER A 107 29.94 -4.14 -3.86
C SER A 107 28.76 -5.04 -3.48
N GLN A 108 29.05 -6.22 -2.96
CA GLN A 108 28.02 -7.09 -2.46
C GLN A 108 27.20 -6.27 -1.47
N LYS A 109 25.92 -6.07 -1.79
CA LYS A 109 24.99 -5.47 -0.84
C LYS A 109 25.21 -6.21 0.48
N PRO A 110 25.49 -5.51 1.60
CA PRO A 110 25.63 -6.20 2.86
C PRO A 110 24.47 -7.18 2.99
N ALA A 111 24.75 -8.46 3.23
CA ALA A 111 23.74 -9.48 3.33
C ALA A 111 22.61 -8.96 4.22
N GLU A 112 21.39 -8.87 3.68
CA GLU A 112 20.28 -8.29 4.43
C GLU A 112 20.05 -9.18 5.63
N ARG A 113 20.27 -8.63 6.82
CA ARG A 113 20.10 -9.38 8.07
C ARG A 113 18.63 -9.58 8.33
N GLU A 114 18.29 -10.77 8.76
CA GLU A 114 16.95 -11.05 9.25
C GLU A 114 16.70 -10.29 10.56
N PRO A 115 15.48 -9.81 10.80
CA PRO A 115 15.13 -9.18 12.06
C PRO A 115 15.36 -10.13 13.24
N SER A 116 15.80 -9.57 14.35
CA SER A 116 15.92 -10.28 15.64
C SER A 116 14.59 -10.91 16.07
N SER A 117 14.62 -11.82 17.04
CA SER A 117 13.42 -12.46 17.55
C SER A 117 12.37 -11.46 18.04
N LEU A 118 11.09 -11.87 18.06
CA LEU A 118 10.00 -11.00 18.50
C LEU A 118 10.23 -10.49 19.93
N ALA A 119 10.72 -11.34 20.83
CA ALA A 119 10.99 -10.96 22.22
C ALA A 119 12.05 -9.86 22.31
N VAL A 120 13.15 -9.97 21.54
CA VAL A 120 14.19 -8.93 21.50
C VAL A 120 13.62 -7.62 20.96
N ARG A 121 12.90 -7.65 19.84
CA ARG A 121 12.27 -6.47 19.27
C ARG A 121 11.28 -5.80 20.22
N HIS A 122 10.44 -6.61 20.88
CA HIS A 122 9.48 -6.13 21.87
C HIS A 122 10.17 -5.37 22.99
N ASN A 123 11.19 -5.97 23.63
CA ASN A 123 11.89 -5.35 24.75
C ASN A 123 12.55 -4.04 24.35
N VAL A 124 13.25 -4.02 23.20
CA VAL A 124 13.90 -2.79 22.71
C VAL A 124 12.88 -1.70 22.38
N TYR A 125 11.79 -2.04 21.68
CA TYR A 125 10.77 -1.05 21.33
C TYR A 125 9.98 -0.57 22.55
N TYR A 126 9.69 -1.47 23.50
CA TYR A 126 9.02 -1.11 24.73
C TYR A 126 9.83 -0.07 25.49
N ASP A 127 11.11 -0.35 25.76
CA ASP A 127 11.98 0.57 26.47
C ASP A 127 12.21 1.87 25.67
N MET A 128 12.37 1.78 24.35
CA MET A 128 12.43 2.96 23.49
C MET A 128 11.19 3.87 23.69
N LEU A 129 10.01 3.30 23.71
CA LEU A 129 8.76 4.06 23.87
C LEU A 129 8.63 4.63 25.30
N MET A 130 9.13 3.92 26.31
CA MET A 130 9.15 4.43 27.69
C MET A 130 10.07 5.67 27.86
N HIS A 131 11.11 5.80 27.04
CA HIS A 131 12.01 6.95 27.04
C HIS A 131 11.56 8.13 26.15
N LEU A 132 10.45 7.98 25.43
CA LEU A 132 9.94 9.00 24.53
C LEU A 132 8.67 9.66 25.09
N GLU A 133 8.47 10.91 24.73
CA GLU A 133 7.29 11.66 25.05
C GLU A 133 6.32 11.73 23.85
N LEU A 134 5.06 11.98 24.12
CA LEU A 134 4.05 12.28 23.11
C LEU A 134 3.92 13.80 22.97
N SER A 135 4.17 14.34 21.78
CA SER A 135 4.02 15.78 21.55
C SER A 135 2.57 16.25 21.74
N PRO A 136 2.35 17.50 22.20
CA PRO A 136 1.00 18.05 22.35
C PRO A 136 0.17 17.99 21.06
N LYS A 137 0.79 18.20 19.91
CA LYS A 137 0.14 18.10 18.60
C LYS A 137 -0.39 16.68 18.35
N HIS A 138 0.43 15.67 18.58
CA HIS A 138 0.02 14.27 18.38
C HIS A 138 -1.03 13.84 19.40
N LYS A 139 -0.90 14.28 20.67
CA LYS A 139 -1.90 14.01 21.71
C LYS A 139 -3.26 14.61 21.31
N ALA A 140 -3.28 15.85 20.85
CA ALA A 140 -4.51 16.51 20.40
C ALA A 140 -5.15 15.78 19.18
N ASP A 141 -4.36 15.32 18.22
CA ASP A 141 -4.86 14.54 17.06
C ASP A 141 -5.47 13.20 17.49
N LEU A 142 -4.86 12.49 18.46
CA LEU A 142 -5.37 11.22 18.97
C LEU A 142 -6.68 11.41 19.78
N LEU A 143 -6.76 12.43 20.62
CA LEU A 143 -7.99 12.81 21.32
C LEU A 143 -9.10 13.19 20.34
N ALA A 144 -8.77 13.98 19.31
CA ALA A 144 -9.72 14.36 18.28
C ALA A 144 -10.27 13.17 17.48
N ARG A 145 -9.55 12.06 17.42
CA ARG A 145 -10.02 10.78 16.84
C ARG A 145 -10.97 10.02 17.75
N GLY A 146 -11.08 10.41 19.02
CA GLY A 146 -11.99 9.80 20.00
C GLY A 146 -11.32 8.85 20.99
N LEU A 147 -9.99 8.74 21.01
CA LEU A 147 -9.27 7.99 22.04
C LEU A 147 -9.29 8.78 23.37
N SER A 148 -9.35 8.07 24.51
CA SER A 148 -9.11 8.67 25.81
C SER A 148 -7.62 8.81 26.13
N GLU A 149 -7.26 9.63 27.11
CA GLU A 149 -5.85 9.78 27.55
C GLU A 149 -5.28 8.46 28.05
N GLU A 150 -6.07 7.68 28.78
CA GLU A 150 -5.68 6.35 29.29
C GLU A 150 -5.40 5.39 28.15
N ARG A 151 -6.27 5.39 27.10
CA ARG A 151 -6.07 4.52 25.94
C ARG A 151 -4.83 4.93 25.14
N ILE A 152 -4.57 6.23 24.99
CA ILE A 152 -3.38 6.76 24.33
C ILE A 152 -2.12 6.26 25.04
N GLU A 153 -2.11 6.29 26.36
CA GLU A 153 -0.99 5.83 27.17
C GLU A 153 -0.83 4.30 27.11
N GLN A 154 -1.91 3.52 27.23
CA GLN A 154 -1.92 2.06 27.11
C GLN A 154 -1.39 1.58 25.76
N ASN A 155 -1.73 2.27 24.69
CA ASN A 155 -1.25 1.97 23.34
C ASN A 155 0.21 2.41 23.13
N MET A 156 0.77 3.20 24.09
CA MET A 156 2.16 3.69 24.06
C MET A 156 2.46 4.52 22.80
N TYR A 157 1.53 5.38 22.39
CA TYR A 157 1.82 6.32 21.31
C TYR A 157 2.87 7.34 21.75
N ARG A 158 3.91 7.55 20.94
CA ARG A 158 5.01 8.47 21.24
C ARG A 158 5.41 9.24 19.99
N THR A 159 6.14 10.31 20.17
CA THR A 159 6.69 11.11 19.07
C THR A 159 8.13 10.77 18.83
N LEU A 160 8.49 10.38 17.61
CA LEU A 160 9.89 10.16 17.24
C LEU A 160 10.60 11.51 17.12
N PRO A 161 11.73 11.76 17.83
CA PRO A 161 12.44 13.01 17.77
C PRO A 161 12.92 13.35 16.36
N MET A 162 12.77 14.61 15.95
CA MET A 162 13.27 15.12 14.66
C MET A 162 14.81 15.15 14.63
N SER A 163 15.43 15.53 15.76
CA SER A 163 16.88 15.66 15.88
C SER A 163 17.60 14.32 15.78
N SER A 164 18.56 14.22 14.87
CA SER A 164 19.45 13.05 14.76
C SER A 164 20.29 12.83 16.02
N SER A 165 20.69 13.92 16.71
CA SER A 165 21.43 13.82 17.96
C SER A 165 20.62 13.22 19.09
N ALA A 166 19.32 13.60 19.22
CA ALA A 166 18.43 13.00 20.20
C ALA A 166 18.21 11.51 19.92
N ARG A 167 18.02 11.11 18.65
CA ARG A 167 17.89 9.71 18.28
C ARG A 167 19.17 8.90 18.54
N ARG A 168 20.34 9.49 18.31
CA ARG A 168 21.63 8.86 18.64
C ARG A 168 21.80 8.71 20.14
N PHE A 169 21.45 9.72 20.92
CA PHE A 169 21.51 9.67 22.38
C PHE A 169 20.60 8.55 22.93
N LEU A 170 19.35 8.48 22.47
CA LEU A 170 18.43 7.42 22.85
C LEU A 170 18.95 6.03 22.46
N ALA A 171 19.48 5.88 21.23
CA ALA A 171 20.05 4.60 20.80
C ALA A 171 21.27 4.21 21.66
N GLY A 172 22.07 5.18 22.10
CA GLY A 172 23.18 4.96 23.05
C GLY A 172 22.68 4.39 24.36
N ILE A 173 21.68 5.03 25.00
CA ILE A 173 21.09 4.53 26.25
C ILE A 173 20.57 3.09 26.06
N LEU A 174 19.81 2.83 24.98
CA LEU A 174 19.25 1.50 24.74
C LEU A 174 20.34 0.43 24.50
N SER A 175 21.47 0.81 23.88
CA SER A 175 22.56 -0.12 23.62
C SER A 175 23.29 -0.58 24.88
N ASP A 176 23.16 0.15 25.99
CA ASP A 176 23.76 -0.24 27.28
C ASP A 176 22.98 -1.41 27.93
N PHE A 177 21.68 -1.58 27.57
CA PHE A 177 20.81 -2.57 28.17
C PHE A 177 20.36 -3.66 27.19
N HIS A 178 20.43 -3.38 25.87
CA HIS A 178 19.91 -4.26 24.83
C HIS A 178 20.91 -4.49 23.70
N ASN A 179 20.86 -5.66 23.11
CA ASN A 179 21.47 -5.89 21.81
C ASN A 179 20.53 -5.33 20.72
N LEU A 180 20.96 -4.23 20.07
CA LEU A 180 20.20 -3.55 19.03
C LEU A 180 20.40 -4.16 17.63
N GLU A 181 21.29 -5.15 17.49
CA GLU A 181 21.56 -5.78 16.22
C GLU A 181 20.34 -6.57 15.71
N GLY A 182 19.95 -6.33 14.46
CA GLY A 182 18.77 -6.95 13.88
C GLY A 182 17.43 -6.37 14.36
N VAL A 183 17.43 -5.29 15.15
CA VAL A 183 16.19 -4.58 15.49
C VAL A 183 15.91 -3.52 14.41
N PRO A 184 14.80 -3.62 13.66
CA PRO A 184 14.50 -2.68 12.60
C PRO A 184 14.46 -1.22 13.10
N GLY A 185 15.09 -0.32 12.35
CA GLY A 185 15.20 1.08 12.72
C GLY A 185 16.53 1.44 13.38
N PHE A 186 17.20 0.49 14.00
CA PHE A 186 18.52 0.71 14.61
C PHE A 186 19.65 0.38 13.63
N TYR A 187 20.70 1.19 13.66
CA TYR A 187 21.88 1.02 12.80
C TYR A 187 23.10 1.68 13.40
N VAL A 188 24.28 1.30 12.92
CA VAL A 188 25.52 1.93 13.34
C VAL A 188 25.95 3.00 12.32
N ASP A 189 26.25 4.20 12.80
CA ASP A 189 26.84 5.30 12.03
C ASP A 189 28.09 5.81 12.73
N ARG A 190 29.23 5.73 12.03
CA ARG A 190 30.56 6.14 12.55
C ARG A 190 30.88 5.51 13.91
N GLY A 191 30.53 4.24 14.09
CA GLY A 191 30.79 3.49 15.32
C GLY A 191 29.80 3.69 16.45
N TYR A 192 28.74 4.47 16.25
CA TYR A 192 27.71 4.72 17.25
C TYR A 192 26.33 4.21 16.78
N TRP A 193 25.58 3.63 17.70
CA TRP A 193 24.18 3.30 17.45
C TRP A 193 23.34 4.54 17.20
N ASN A 194 22.39 4.43 16.30
CA ASN A 194 21.46 5.49 15.92
C ASN A 194 20.09 4.88 15.55
N ILE A 195 19.04 5.71 15.55
CA ILE A 195 17.72 5.35 15.10
C ILE A 195 17.44 6.05 13.77
N LEU A 196 17.13 5.29 12.73
CA LEU A 196 16.71 5.82 11.44
C LEU A 196 15.21 6.18 11.51
N GLY A 197 14.85 7.38 11.10
CA GLY A 197 13.47 7.78 11.11
C GLY A 197 13.25 9.21 10.63
N HIS A 198 11.99 9.53 10.50
CA HIS A 198 11.48 10.86 10.20
C HIS A 198 10.63 11.33 11.40
N SER A 199 10.47 12.65 11.56
CA SER A 199 9.51 13.17 12.56
C SER A 199 8.11 12.60 12.32
N GLY A 200 7.45 12.21 13.39
CA GLY A 200 6.11 11.67 13.31
C GLY A 200 5.66 10.91 14.56
N LEU A 201 4.40 10.53 14.54
CA LEU A 201 3.80 9.69 15.56
C LEU A 201 4.23 8.23 15.39
N LEU A 202 4.79 7.64 16.43
CA LEU A 202 5.06 6.20 16.50
C LEU A 202 3.77 5.46 16.86
N VAL A 203 3.43 4.48 16.03
CA VAL A 203 2.29 3.59 16.19
C VAL A 203 2.83 2.17 16.38
N PRO A 204 2.74 1.61 17.60
CA PRO A 204 3.19 0.25 17.87
C PRO A 204 2.30 -0.78 17.18
N CYS A 205 2.93 -1.71 16.45
CA CYS A 205 2.25 -2.84 15.85
C CYS A 205 2.42 -4.06 16.74
N ARG A 206 1.33 -4.55 17.34
CA ARG A 206 1.33 -5.62 18.34
C ARG A 206 0.79 -6.91 17.76
N ASP A 207 1.27 -8.04 18.29
CA ASP A 207 0.65 -9.36 18.07
C ASP A 207 -0.50 -9.62 19.05
N ARG A 208 -1.08 -10.83 19.01
CA ARG A 208 -2.17 -11.25 19.92
C ARG A 208 -1.78 -11.25 21.40
N ASN A 209 -0.50 -11.38 21.69
CA ASN A 209 0.01 -11.42 23.07
C ASN A 209 0.43 -10.03 23.57
N GLY A 210 0.22 -8.98 22.76
CA GLY A 210 0.62 -7.60 23.05
C GLY A 210 2.09 -7.29 22.77
N TYR A 211 2.89 -8.25 22.24
CA TYR A 211 4.28 -8.00 21.89
C TYR A 211 4.40 -7.06 20.71
N ILE A 212 5.26 -6.05 20.83
CA ILE A 212 5.52 -5.07 19.77
C ILE A 212 6.37 -5.73 18.69
N GLN A 213 5.78 -6.01 17.53
CA GLN A 213 6.43 -6.63 16.38
C GLN A 213 7.29 -5.64 15.61
N GLY A 214 6.86 -4.39 15.56
CA GLY A 214 7.49 -3.29 14.85
C GLY A 214 6.79 -1.97 15.14
N LEU A 215 7.37 -0.88 14.68
CA LEU A 215 6.81 0.47 14.82
C LEU A 215 6.51 1.06 13.45
N GLN A 216 5.33 1.61 13.26
CA GLN A 216 5.02 2.49 12.15
C GLN A 216 5.23 3.95 12.56
N ILE A 217 5.69 4.77 11.64
CA ILE A 217 5.80 6.21 11.81
C ILE A 217 4.72 6.85 10.93
N ARG A 218 3.74 7.49 11.54
CA ARG A 218 2.83 8.41 10.83
C ARG A 218 3.54 9.75 10.70
N LEU A 219 3.94 10.08 9.48
CA LEU A 219 4.77 11.25 9.21
C LEU A 219 4.03 12.55 9.46
N ASP A 220 4.76 13.57 9.96
CA ASP A 220 4.26 14.94 10.13
C ASP A 220 4.16 15.71 8.80
N ASP A 221 4.84 15.24 7.76
CA ASP A 221 4.85 15.86 6.43
C ASP A 221 3.58 15.46 5.65
N GLU A 222 2.63 16.37 5.56
CA GLU A 222 1.36 16.21 4.84
C GLU A 222 1.49 16.42 3.33
N THR A 223 2.65 16.87 2.84
CA THR A 223 2.86 17.17 1.41
C THR A 223 2.87 15.91 0.53
N LYS A 224 2.97 14.72 1.15
CA LYS A 224 3.04 13.42 0.46
C LYS A 224 1.98 12.45 0.99
N PRO A 225 0.70 12.63 0.62
CA PRO A 225 -0.40 11.80 1.13
C PRO A 225 -0.21 10.31 0.86
N ASP A 226 0.44 9.93 -0.24
CA ASP A 226 0.70 8.53 -0.62
C ASP A 226 1.73 7.83 0.28
N ARG A 227 2.42 8.58 1.15
CA ARG A 227 3.48 8.08 2.04
C ARG A 227 3.26 8.46 3.49
N LYS A 228 2.02 8.56 3.90
CA LYS A 228 1.63 8.98 5.26
C LYS A 228 2.22 8.09 6.35
N TYR A 229 2.34 6.79 6.10
CA TYR A 229 2.92 5.82 7.04
C TYR A 229 4.18 5.19 6.48
N ARG A 230 5.16 4.97 7.36
CA ARG A 230 6.38 4.21 7.08
C ARG A 230 6.71 3.29 8.24
N TRP A 231 7.26 2.14 7.94
CA TRP A 231 7.87 1.30 8.96
C TRP A 231 9.17 1.92 9.46
N LEU A 232 9.40 1.87 10.77
CA LEU A 232 10.70 2.09 11.36
C LEU A 232 11.63 0.96 10.87
N SER A 233 12.57 1.28 10.00
CA SER A 233 13.40 0.30 9.29
C SER A 233 14.77 0.93 9.01
N SER A 234 15.82 0.15 9.14
CA SER A 234 17.22 0.54 8.88
C SER A 234 17.83 -0.27 7.74
N ARG A 235 16.99 -0.73 6.81
CA ARG A 235 17.41 -1.48 5.61
C ARG A 235 18.55 -0.75 4.89
N GLY A 236 19.60 -1.49 4.52
CA GLY A 236 20.76 -0.97 3.79
C GLY A 236 21.70 -0.10 4.62
N LYS A 237 21.54 -0.04 5.94
CA LYS A 237 22.49 0.62 6.87
C LYS A 237 23.39 -0.41 7.54
N ALA A 238 24.60 0.04 7.98
CA ALA A 238 25.52 -0.80 8.72
C ALA A 238 24.84 -1.32 10.01
N HIS A 239 24.89 -2.63 10.26
CA HIS A 239 24.18 -3.34 11.34
C HIS A 239 22.66 -3.18 11.33
N GLY A 240 22.10 -2.57 10.27
CA GLY A 240 20.68 -2.35 10.12
C GLY A 240 19.95 -3.56 9.50
N THR A 241 18.63 -3.58 9.67
CA THR A 241 17.76 -4.59 9.07
C THR A 241 16.45 -3.97 8.60
N ARG A 242 15.74 -4.68 7.73
CA ARG A 242 14.41 -4.28 7.26
C ARG A 242 13.35 -4.55 8.33
N SER A 243 12.27 -3.78 8.29
CA SER A 243 11.00 -4.17 8.92
C SER A 243 10.15 -4.93 7.92
N TYR A 244 9.39 -5.89 8.41
CA TYR A 244 8.31 -6.53 7.66
C TYR A 244 7.00 -5.75 7.84
N SER A 245 6.00 -6.09 7.04
CA SER A 245 4.62 -5.66 7.29
C SER A 245 3.97 -6.67 8.22
N TYR A 246 3.68 -6.25 9.44
CA TYR A 246 3.06 -7.08 10.46
C TYR A 246 1.55 -6.84 10.50
N ILE A 247 0.80 -7.85 10.92
CA ILE A 247 -0.61 -7.70 11.28
C ILE A 247 -0.67 -7.15 12.69
N HIS A 248 -1.29 -6.00 12.87
CA HIS A 248 -1.55 -5.42 14.19
C HIS A 248 -2.84 -5.96 14.75
N VAL A 249 -2.79 -6.44 16.00
CA VAL A 249 -3.93 -6.98 16.74
C VAL A 249 -4.27 -6.02 17.87
N THR A 250 -5.54 -5.67 17.98
CA THR A 250 -6.06 -4.79 19.05
C THR A 250 -7.48 -5.21 19.46
N GLY A 251 -7.85 -4.94 20.70
CA GLY A 251 -9.15 -5.31 21.28
C GLY A 251 -9.17 -6.66 21.97
N ASN A 252 -10.36 -7.23 22.14
CA ASN A 252 -10.59 -8.47 22.89
C ASN A 252 -10.17 -9.71 22.07
N ILE A 253 -9.02 -10.27 22.36
CA ILE A 253 -8.47 -11.45 21.68
C ILE A 253 -9.29 -12.73 21.85
N HIS A 254 -10.24 -12.76 22.80
CA HIS A 254 -11.14 -13.89 23.05
C HIS A 254 -12.50 -13.73 22.33
N ALA A 255 -12.67 -12.68 21.53
CA ALA A 255 -13.89 -12.45 20.77
C ALA A 255 -14.11 -13.55 19.72
N ARG A 256 -15.38 -13.85 19.44
CA ARG A 256 -15.77 -14.81 18.39
C ARG A 256 -15.78 -14.17 16.98
N THR A 257 -15.76 -12.85 16.92
CA THR A 257 -15.75 -12.08 15.67
C THR A 257 -14.52 -11.16 15.63
N ALA A 258 -13.78 -11.18 14.54
CA ALA A 258 -12.69 -10.27 14.27
C ALA A 258 -12.98 -9.37 13.08
N TYR A 259 -12.62 -8.11 13.19
CA TYR A 259 -12.74 -7.12 12.11
C TYR A 259 -11.39 -6.95 11.43
N LEU A 260 -11.37 -6.90 10.10
CA LEU A 260 -10.17 -6.64 9.30
C LEU A 260 -10.22 -5.21 8.74
N THR A 261 -9.22 -4.40 9.02
CA THR A 261 -9.15 -3.02 8.51
C THR A 261 -7.73 -2.63 8.08
N GLU A 262 -7.62 -1.54 7.34
CA GLU A 262 -6.34 -0.94 6.95
C GLU A 262 -5.88 0.10 7.97
N GLY A 263 -4.62 -0.03 8.44
CA GLY A 263 -3.97 0.91 9.35
C GLY A 263 -4.16 0.60 10.84
N GLY A 264 -3.04 0.40 11.56
CA GLY A 264 -3.04 0.06 12.98
C GLY A 264 -3.75 1.10 13.85
N LEU A 265 -3.41 2.39 13.66
CA LEU A 265 -4.06 3.48 14.39
C LEU A 265 -5.58 3.53 14.17
N LYS A 266 -6.05 3.26 12.96
CA LYS A 266 -7.48 3.19 12.64
C LYS A 266 -8.14 2.04 13.40
N GLY A 267 -7.50 0.87 13.42
CA GLY A 267 -8.01 -0.27 14.17
C GLY A 267 -8.06 -0.02 15.67
N ASP A 268 -7.04 0.63 16.24
CA ASP A 268 -7.03 1.00 17.65
C ASP A 268 -8.20 1.93 18.03
N VAL A 269 -8.45 2.94 17.19
CA VAL A 269 -9.58 3.86 17.38
C VAL A 269 -10.91 3.12 17.24
N ALA A 270 -11.08 2.34 16.18
CA ALA A 270 -12.30 1.60 15.93
C ALA A 270 -12.59 0.57 17.04
N SER A 271 -11.58 -0.17 17.49
CA SER A 271 -11.69 -1.11 18.62
C SER A 271 -12.16 -0.41 19.88
N PHE A 272 -11.51 0.69 20.24
CA PHE A 272 -11.88 1.47 21.44
C PHE A 272 -13.32 2.01 21.37
N LEU A 273 -13.72 2.53 20.21
CA LEU A 273 -15.06 3.11 20.01
C LEU A 273 -16.17 2.04 19.91
N ASP A 274 -15.81 0.79 19.66
CA ASP A 274 -16.73 -0.36 19.56
C ASP A 274 -16.49 -1.38 20.70
N HIS A 275 -16.35 -0.89 21.92
CA HIS A 275 -16.28 -1.68 23.15
C HIS A 275 -15.18 -2.76 23.12
N ASP A 276 -13.99 -2.39 22.72
CA ASP A 276 -12.83 -3.28 22.56
C ASP A 276 -13.05 -4.46 21.61
N ALA A 277 -13.85 -4.26 20.55
CA ALA A 277 -13.99 -5.23 19.47
C ALA A 277 -12.61 -5.63 18.90
N LEU A 278 -12.45 -6.92 18.58
CA LEU A 278 -11.20 -7.44 18.04
C LEU A 278 -10.96 -6.94 16.63
N PHE A 279 -9.86 -6.24 16.42
CA PHE A 279 -9.40 -5.82 15.09
C PHE A 279 -8.03 -6.42 14.74
N LEU A 280 -7.92 -6.93 13.51
CA LEU A 280 -6.65 -7.28 12.86
C LEU A 280 -6.42 -6.27 11.73
N CYS A 281 -5.29 -5.56 11.79
CA CYS A 281 -5.04 -4.40 10.95
C CYS A 281 -3.82 -4.61 10.05
N PHE A 282 -3.96 -4.27 8.77
CA PHE A 282 -2.86 -4.30 7.80
C PHE A 282 -2.15 -2.95 7.74
N ALA A 283 -0.87 -2.95 7.44
CA ALA A 283 -0.14 -1.72 7.13
C ALA A 283 -0.58 -1.05 5.82
N GLY A 284 -1.27 -1.80 4.99
CA GLY A 284 -1.85 -1.41 3.70
C GLY A 284 -2.56 -2.62 3.11
N VAL A 285 -3.58 -2.43 2.28
CA VAL A 285 -4.46 -3.50 1.77
C VAL A 285 -3.74 -4.65 1.06
N THR A 286 -2.54 -4.42 0.53
CA THR A 286 -1.72 -5.45 -0.09
C THR A 286 -0.77 -6.16 0.88
N ALA A 287 -0.65 -5.67 2.12
CA ALA A 287 0.29 -6.15 3.13
C ALA A 287 -0.36 -7.20 4.05
N ILE A 288 -0.90 -8.26 3.46
CA ILE A 288 -1.64 -9.32 4.17
C ILE A 288 -0.79 -10.52 4.56
N ALA A 289 0.53 -10.45 4.37
CA ALA A 289 1.43 -11.50 4.84
C ALA A 289 1.26 -11.71 6.36
N GLY A 290 1.13 -12.97 6.79
CA GLY A 290 0.88 -13.31 8.19
C GLY A 290 -0.59 -13.23 8.63
N LEU A 291 -1.54 -12.80 7.77
CA LEU A 291 -2.96 -12.73 8.13
C LEU A 291 -3.51 -14.11 8.52
N LYS A 292 -3.19 -15.14 7.75
CA LYS A 292 -3.64 -16.51 8.03
C LYS A 292 -3.19 -16.97 9.41
N ASP A 293 -1.90 -16.80 9.70
CA ASP A 293 -1.31 -17.21 10.99
C ASP A 293 -1.92 -16.41 12.16
N ALA A 294 -2.13 -15.10 11.95
CA ALA A 294 -2.77 -14.26 12.95
C ALA A 294 -4.21 -14.72 13.24
N LEU A 295 -5.01 -15.01 12.22
CA LEU A 295 -6.38 -15.51 12.39
C LEU A 295 -6.41 -16.89 13.05
N GLN A 296 -5.56 -17.82 12.62
CA GLN A 296 -5.47 -19.17 13.19
C GLN A 296 -4.98 -19.18 14.63
N SER A 297 -4.27 -18.14 15.06
CA SER A 297 -3.83 -17.99 16.43
C SER A 297 -4.97 -17.59 17.38
N MET A 298 -6.14 -17.16 16.90
CA MET A 298 -7.30 -16.76 17.70
C MET A 298 -8.16 -17.98 18.05
N GLU A 299 -8.18 -18.35 19.32
CA GLU A 299 -8.76 -19.65 19.78
C GLU A 299 -10.29 -19.73 19.62
N ASN A 300 -11.00 -18.61 19.78
CA ASN A 300 -12.47 -18.58 19.81
C ASN A 300 -13.08 -18.02 18.51
N LEU A 301 -12.27 -17.77 17.50
CA LEU A 301 -12.72 -17.04 16.30
C LEU A 301 -13.63 -17.92 15.44
N GLU A 302 -14.84 -17.43 15.17
CA GLU A 302 -15.85 -18.07 14.33
C GLU A 302 -16.18 -17.27 13.09
N GLU A 303 -15.93 -15.96 13.15
CA GLU A 303 -16.32 -15.04 12.10
C GLU A 303 -15.29 -13.95 11.88
N VAL A 304 -15.12 -13.61 10.61
CA VAL A 304 -14.31 -12.46 10.18
C VAL A 304 -15.19 -11.47 9.42
N VAL A 305 -15.14 -10.21 9.84
CA VAL A 305 -15.83 -9.10 9.18
C VAL A 305 -14.79 -8.22 8.49
N VAL A 306 -14.84 -8.14 7.17
CA VAL A 306 -13.94 -7.30 6.39
C VAL A 306 -14.46 -5.86 6.38
N ALA A 307 -13.80 -4.97 7.11
CA ALA A 307 -14.16 -3.56 7.32
C ALA A 307 -13.10 -2.62 6.68
N LEU A 308 -12.83 -2.81 5.39
CA LEU A 308 -11.93 -1.93 4.62
C LEU A 308 -12.59 -0.59 4.31
N ASP A 309 -11.78 0.43 4.07
CA ASP A 309 -12.25 1.78 3.70
C ASP A 309 -13.29 1.74 2.58
N MET A 310 -14.26 2.65 2.64
CA MET A 310 -15.36 2.67 1.67
C MET A 310 -14.93 3.02 0.24
N ASP A 311 -13.70 3.47 0.01
CA ASP A 311 -13.12 3.59 -1.33
C ASP A 311 -12.85 2.23 -2.01
N LYS A 312 -13.01 1.10 -1.27
CA LYS A 312 -13.01 -0.27 -1.84
C LYS A 312 -14.01 -0.44 -2.99
N LEU A 313 -15.05 0.36 -2.99
CA LEU A 313 -16.09 0.32 -4.01
C LEU A 313 -15.62 0.90 -5.36
N VAL A 314 -14.61 1.78 -5.36
CA VAL A 314 -14.14 2.52 -6.55
C VAL A 314 -12.65 2.30 -6.86
N ASN A 315 -11.88 1.75 -5.92
CA ASN A 315 -10.44 1.56 -6.06
C ASN A 315 -10.12 0.10 -6.43
N TRP A 316 -9.73 -0.15 -7.68
CA TRP A 316 -9.42 -1.49 -8.18
C TRP A 316 -8.32 -2.22 -7.37
N ARG A 317 -7.34 -1.49 -6.83
CA ARG A 317 -6.27 -2.08 -6.00
C ARG A 317 -6.83 -2.64 -4.70
N VAL A 318 -7.77 -1.93 -4.10
CA VAL A 318 -8.45 -2.36 -2.87
C VAL A 318 -9.35 -3.55 -3.17
N ARG A 319 -10.04 -3.57 -4.32
CA ARG A 319 -10.84 -4.72 -4.76
C ARG A 319 -10.01 -5.99 -4.95
N ASN A 320 -8.86 -5.86 -5.63
CA ASN A 320 -7.96 -7.02 -5.81
C ASN A 320 -7.39 -7.52 -4.48
N ALA A 321 -7.11 -6.61 -3.55
CA ALA A 321 -6.67 -6.98 -2.21
C ALA A 321 -7.81 -7.67 -1.42
N LEU A 322 -9.04 -7.19 -1.55
CA LEU A 322 -10.22 -7.82 -0.97
C LEU A 322 -10.36 -9.29 -1.42
N GLY A 323 -10.19 -9.58 -2.72
CA GLY A 323 -10.19 -10.95 -3.24
C GLY A 323 -9.18 -11.84 -2.50
N LYS A 324 -7.93 -11.40 -2.36
CA LYS A 324 -6.89 -12.14 -1.65
C LYS A 324 -7.17 -12.31 -0.15
N ILE A 325 -7.75 -11.30 0.48
CA ILE A 325 -8.19 -11.39 1.89
C ILE A 325 -9.25 -12.47 2.03
N LEU A 326 -10.27 -12.47 1.16
CA LEU A 326 -11.33 -13.46 1.17
C LEU A 326 -10.81 -14.87 0.91
N GLU A 327 -9.93 -15.06 -0.07
CA GLU A 327 -9.24 -16.34 -0.32
C GLU A 327 -8.50 -16.83 0.92
N THR A 328 -7.77 -15.93 1.59
CA THR A 328 -7.03 -16.26 2.81
C THR A 328 -7.98 -16.71 3.92
N VAL A 329 -9.04 -15.95 4.21
CA VAL A 329 -10.00 -16.27 5.28
C VAL A 329 -10.72 -17.59 4.99
N GLN A 330 -11.17 -17.79 3.75
CA GLN A 330 -11.88 -19.00 3.36
C GLN A 330 -11.00 -20.26 3.32
N SER A 331 -9.67 -20.08 3.26
CA SER A 331 -8.74 -21.19 3.40
C SER A 331 -8.65 -21.74 4.85
N ILE A 332 -9.30 -21.07 5.81
CA ILE A 332 -9.35 -21.48 7.22
C ILE A 332 -10.69 -22.20 7.45
N PRO A 333 -10.68 -23.49 7.84
CA PRO A 333 -11.90 -24.24 8.05
C PRO A 333 -12.82 -23.62 9.12
N ASN A 334 -14.12 -23.70 8.91
CA ASN A 334 -15.18 -23.26 9.84
C ASN A 334 -15.20 -21.75 10.15
N LEU A 335 -14.39 -20.95 9.46
CA LEU A 335 -14.37 -19.50 9.64
C LEU A 335 -15.35 -18.84 8.64
N ARG A 336 -16.37 -18.16 9.17
CA ARG A 336 -17.32 -17.41 8.35
C ARG A 336 -16.71 -16.04 7.98
N VAL A 337 -17.07 -15.53 6.80
CA VAL A 337 -16.65 -14.21 6.37
C VAL A 337 -17.83 -13.35 5.96
N ARG A 338 -17.86 -12.11 6.43
CA ARG A 338 -18.80 -11.07 6.01
C ARG A 338 -18.05 -9.81 5.58
N LEU A 339 -18.67 -9.05 4.70
CA LEU A 339 -18.22 -7.72 4.31
C LEU A 339 -19.07 -6.67 5.03
N MET A 340 -18.42 -5.73 5.71
CA MET A 340 -19.08 -4.59 6.34
C MET A 340 -19.05 -3.39 5.41
N ASN A 341 -20.22 -2.79 5.19
CA ASN A 341 -20.39 -1.54 4.48
C ASN A 341 -21.10 -0.52 5.37
N TRP A 342 -20.80 0.74 5.20
CA TRP A 342 -21.43 1.87 5.88
C TRP A 342 -21.57 3.05 4.92
N ASN A 343 -22.15 4.15 5.39
CA ASN A 343 -22.32 5.34 4.58
C ASN A 343 -20.96 5.88 4.09
N MET A 344 -20.83 6.07 2.77
CA MET A 344 -19.60 6.48 2.08
C MET A 344 -19.07 7.86 2.47
N THR A 345 -19.84 8.68 3.17
CA THR A 345 -19.37 9.96 3.74
C THR A 345 -18.28 9.73 4.79
N PHE A 346 -18.27 8.57 5.44
CA PHE A 346 -17.24 8.16 6.36
C PHE A 346 -16.23 7.27 5.64
N LYS A 347 -15.00 7.74 5.48
CA LYS A 347 -14.00 6.98 4.73
C LYS A 347 -13.61 5.69 5.45
N GLY A 348 -13.22 5.79 6.70
CA GLY A 348 -12.76 4.68 7.55
C GLY A 348 -13.80 4.18 8.53
N VAL A 349 -13.62 2.97 9.04
CA VAL A 349 -14.47 2.39 10.09
C VAL A 349 -14.37 3.19 11.40
N ASP A 350 -13.22 3.79 11.69
CA ASP A 350 -13.00 4.68 12.83
C ASP A 350 -13.85 5.96 12.74
N ASP A 351 -13.88 6.61 11.58
CA ASP A 351 -14.71 7.78 11.32
C ASP A 351 -16.20 7.44 11.47
N PHE A 352 -16.62 6.27 10.95
CA PHE A 352 -17.98 5.77 11.05
C PHE A 352 -18.39 5.52 12.52
N TYR A 353 -17.57 4.82 13.30
CA TYR A 353 -17.88 4.53 14.71
C TYR A 353 -17.90 5.79 15.56
N LYS A 354 -16.99 6.73 15.31
CA LYS A 354 -17.01 8.02 15.97
C LYS A 354 -18.32 8.76 15.72
N ALA A 355 -18.73 8.90 14.47
CA ALA A 355 -19.97 9.57 14.11
C ALA A 355 -21.20 8.86 14.69
N ARG A 356 -21.22 7.50 14.67
CA ARG A 356 -22.27 6.69 15.29
C ARG A 356 -22.42 6.99 16.79
N ASN A 357 -21.30 7.00 17.51
CA ASN A 357 -21.32 7.22 18.96
C ASN A 357 -21.70 8.67 19.31
N GLU A 358 -21.26 9.65 18.53
CA GLU A 358 -21.67 11.06 18.69
C GLU A 358 -23.16 11.25 18.39
N ALA A 359 -23.73 10.59 17.39
CA ALA A 359 -25.16 10.63 17.09
C ALA A 359 -25.98 9.97 18.22
N ALA A 360 -25.54 8.81 18.70
CA ALA A 360 -26.20 8.12 19.82
C ALA A 360 -26.22 8.97 21.09
N SER A 361 -25.12 9.67 21.41
CA SER A 361 -25.06 10.56 22.58
C SER A 361 -26.01 11.79 22.49
N LYS A 362 -26.34 12.19 21.26
CA LYS A 362 -27.28 13.30 20.99
C LYS A 362 -28.73 12.84 20.80
N GLY A 363 -29.03 11.55 20.95
CA GLY A 363 -30.36 10.99 20.72
C GLY A 363 -30.84 11.06 19.25
N VAL A 364 -29.92 11.22 18.30
CA VAL A 364 -30.23 11.28 16.86
C VAL A 364 -30.53 9.89 16.34
N ASN A 365 -31.57 9.74 15.53
CA ASN A 365 -31.92 8.47 14.90
C ASN A 365 -30.83 8.00 13.93
N ILE A 366 -30.26 6.81 14.18
CA ILE A 366 -29.05 6.29 13.54
C ILE A 366 -29.37 5.52 12.23
N LEU A 367 -30.60 5.57 11.72
CA LEU A 367 -31.01 4.77 10.56
C LEU A 367 -30.10 4.97 9.33
N ASP A 368 -29.57 6.18 9.14
CA ASP A 368 -28.61 6.48 8.06
C ASP A 368 -27.15 6.06 8.38
N MET A 369 -26.92 5.59 9.61
CA MET A 369 -25.58 5.20 10.09
C MET A 369 -25.46 3.69 10.33
N THR A 370 -26.44 2.90 9.94
CA THR A 370 -26.37 1.44 10.09
C THR A 370 -25.32 0.85 9.14
N SER A 371 -24.49 -0.03 9.67
CA SER A 371 -23.61 -0.86 8.86
C SER A 371 -24.41 -2.03 8.28
N ASN A 372 -24.28 -2.27 6.99
CA ASN A 372 -24.82 -3.46 6.33
C ASN A 372 -23.74 -4.55 6.26
N PHE A 373 -24.12 -5.77 6.65
CA PHE A 373 -23.26 -6.94 6.57
C PHE A 373 -23.71 -7.82 5.42
N ILE A 374 -22.81 -8.06 4.48
CA ILE A 374 -23.06 -8.92 3.33
C ILE A 374 -22.30 -10.22 3.53
N THR A 375 -22.99 -11.35 3.50
CA THR A 375 -22.33 -12.66 3.49
C THR A 375 -21.72 -12.89 2.11
N MET A 376 -20.40 -13.08 2.06
CA MET A 376 -19.68 -13.29 0.81
C MET A 376 -19.32 -14.77 0.64
N ARG A 377 -19.56 -15.29 -0.55
CA ARG A 377 -19.00 -16.57 -1.01
C ARG A 377 -18.03 -16.29 -2.15
N LEU A 378 -16.86 -16.90 -2.12
CA LEU A 378 -15.85 -16.73 -3.17
C LEU A 378 -16.40 -17.05 -4.55
N GLU A 379 -17.27 -18.04 -4.63
CA GLU A 379 -17.96 -18.44 -5.85
C GLU A 379 -18.78 -17.32 -6.51
N SER A 380 -19.32 -16.39 -5.73
CA SER A 380 -20.06 -15.24 -6.26
C SER A 380 -19.15 -14.12 -6.77
N LEU A 381 -17.88 -14.09 -6.37
CA LEU A 381 -16.90 -13.11 -6.85
C LEU A 381 -16.28 -13.47 -8.21
N TRP A 382 -16.24 -14.78 -8.58
CA TRP A 382 -15.44 -15.27 -9.70
C TRP A 382 -16.24 -16.01 -10.78
N LYS A 383 -17.51 -16.33 -10.57
CA LYS A 383 -18.28 -17.20 -11.48
C LYS A 383 -18.97 -16.50 -12.64
N GLN A 384 -18.87 -15.20 -12.80
CA GLN A 384 -19.39 -14.57 -14.02
C GLN A 384 -18.23 -14.34 -14.99
N GLU A 385 -18.33 -15.01 -16.15
CA GLU A 385 -17.46 -14.83 -17.31
C GLU A 385 -17.54 -13.39 -17.84
N TYR A 386 -16.68 -12.54 -17.32
CA TYR A 386 -16.43 -11.26 -17.94
C TYR A 386 -15.00 -11.24 -18.50
N PRO A 387 -14.81 -10.67 -19.69
CA PRO A 387 -13.48 -10.53 -20.24
C PRO A 387 -12.59 -9.71 -19.30
N GLU A 388 -11.35 -10.07 -19.20
CA GLU A 388 -10.24 -9.77 -18.30
C GLU A 388 -10.03 -8.31 -17.81
N GLN A 389 -10.98 -7.41 -17.83
CA GLN A 389 -10.82 -6.02 -17.46
C GLN A 389 -11.79 -5.57 -16.38
N ASP A 390 -11.26 -5.40 -15.17
CA ASP A 390 -11.67 -4.43 -14.15
C ASP A 390 -13.10 -4.37 -13.60
N ARG A 391 -13.80 -5.49 -13.36
CA ARG A 391 -15.21 -5.42 -12.90
C ARG A 391 -15.53 -6.16 -11.60
N GLY A 392 -14.57 -6.44 -10.73
CA GLY A 392 -14.76 -7.26 -9.52
C GLY A 392 -15.86 -6.83 -8.55
N PHE A 393 -16.21 -5.55 -8.49
CA PHE A 393 -17.23 -5.03 -7.57
C PHE A 393 -18.67 -5.19 -8.09
N ILE A 394 -18.86 -5.03 -9.40
CA ILE A 394 -20.20 -5.04 -10.03
C ILE A 394 -20.91 -6.40 -9.85
N HIS A 395 -20.14 -7.46 -9.59
CA HIS A 395 -20.65 -8.84 -9.48
C HIS A 395 -21.14 -9.25 -8.10
N THR A 396 -20.95 -8.45 -7.10
CA THR A 396 -21.38 -8.76 -5.73
C THR A 396 -22.73 -8.18 -5.37
N CYS A 397 -23.29 -7.35 -6.27
CA CYS A 397 -24.59 -6.70 -6.10
C CYS A 397 -25.50 -7.07 -7.27
N GLU A 398 -26.80 -7.09 -7.05
CA GLU A 398 -27.77 -7.09 -8.13
C GLU A 398 -27.76 -5.72 -8.80
N TRP A 399 -27.55 -5.69 -10.11
CA TRP A 399 -27.46 -4.47 -10.90
C TRP A 399 -28.51 -4.50 -12.01
N GLU A 400 -29.18 -3.39 -12.18
CA GLU A 400 -30.08 -3.16 -13.29
C GLU A 400 -29.42 -2.22 -14.30
N GLU A 401 -29.42 -2.59 -15.57
CA GLU A 401 -28.94 -1.72 -16.65
C GLU A 401 -30.08 -0.84 -17.14
N LEU A 402 -29.96 0.47 -16.92
CA LEU A 402 -30.95 1.46 -17.28
C LEU A 402 -30.35 2.49 -18.22
N THR A 403 -31.18 3.01 -19.14
CA THR A 403 -30.85 4.20 -19.91
C THR A 403 -31.49 5.41 -19.24
N VAL A 404 -30.65 6.28 -18.66
CA VAL A 404 -31.11 7.49 -17.98
C VAL A 404 -30.52 8.74 -18.63
N PRO A 405 -31.24 9.88 -18.59
CA PRO A 405 -30.66 11.17 -19.00
C PRO A 405 -29.48 11.54 -18.12
N ILE A 406 -28.42 12.09 -18.74
CA ILE A 406 -27.17 12.41 -18.05
C ILE A 406 -27.34 13.48 -16.96
N ASP A 407 -28.33 14.34 -17.09
CA ASP A 407 -28.69 15.40 -16.14
C ASP A 407 -29.32 14.88 -14.84
N GLN A 408 -29.74 13.61 -14.83
CA GLN A 408 -30.22 12.92 -13.62
C GLN A 408 -29.09 12.28 -12.82
N LEU A 409 -27.86 12.36 -13.30
CA LEU A 409 -26.68 11.79 -12.64
C LEU A 409 -25.82 12.89 -12.07
N THR A 410 -25.17 12.61 -10.94
CA THR A 410 -24.19 13.48 -10.30
C THR A 410 -22.84 12.79 -10.16
N ALA A 411 -21.77 13.56 -10.25
CA ALA A 411 -20.42 13.05 -10.03
C ALA A 411 -20.17 12.88 -8.53
N GLY A 412 -19.77 11.70 -8.10
CA GLY A 412 -19.43 11.42 -6.69
C GLY A 412 -18.16 12.15 -6.23
N LYS A 413 -17.29 12.58 -7.16
CA LYS A 413 -16.09 13.36 -6.89
C LYS A 413 -15.59 14.04 -8.17
N PRO A 414 -14.70 15.07 -8.09
CA PRO A 414 -14.09 15.68 -9.27
C PRO A 414 -13.32 14.68 -10.12
N ALA A 415 -13.45 14.76 -11.42
CA ALA A 415 -12.69 13.95 -12.37
C ALA A 415 -11.27 14.48 -12.56
N ASP A 416 -10.33 13.57 -12.83
CA ASP A 416 -9.01 13.94 -13.34
C ASP A 416 -9.13 14.34 -14.82
N MET A 417 -9.01 15.63 -15.09
CA MET A 417 -9.21 16.20 -16.43
C MET A 417 -8.24 15.65 -17.48
N LYS A 418 -7.03 15.25 -17.10
CA LYS A 418 -6.07 14.64 -18.05
C LYS A 418 -6.55 13.26 -18.49
N LYS A 419 -7.10 12.47 -17.57
CA LYS A 419 -7.68 11.17 -17.88
C LYS A 419 -8.98 11.31 -18.68
N ALA A 420 -9.81 12.26 -18.34
CA ALA A 420 -11.03 12.56 -19.09
C ALA A 420 -10.70 12.86 -20.56
N GLN A 421 -9.76 13.78 -20.82
CA GLN A 421 -9.31 14.12 -22.18
C GLN A 421 -8.71 12.92 -22.94
N TYR A 422 -8.03 12.01 -22.23
CA TYR A 422 -7.52 10.79 -22.84
C TYR A 422 -8.66 9.89 -23.33
N TYR A 423 -9.69 9.69 -22.51
CA TYR A 423 -10.87 8.90 -22.90
C TYR A 423 -11.65 9.53 -24.04
N LEU A 424 -11.76 10.87 -24.07
CA LEU A 424 -12.40 11.59 -25.17
C LEU A 424 -11.69 11.33 -26.51
N LYS A 425 -10.35 11.34 -26.52
CA LYS A 425 -9.58 11.03 -27.72
C LYS A 425 -9.80 9.59 -28.21
N LEU A 426 -9.91 8.63 -27.29
CA LEU A 426 -10.21 7.24 -27.64
C LEU A 426 -11.62 7.09 -28.22
N LEU A 427 -12.61 7.79 -27.65
CA LEU A 427 -13.99 7.81 -28.12
C LEU A 427 -14.08 8.37 -29.56
N TRP A 428 -13.47 9.52 -29.82
CA TRP A 428 -13.45 10.13 -31.15
C TRP A 428 -12.71 9.30 -32.19
N ALA A 429 -11.75 8.51 -31.76
CA ALA A 429 -11.01 7.59 -32.63
C ALA A 429 -11.79 6.31 -32.96
N GLY A 430 -12.98 6.11 -32.38
CA GLY A 430 -13.79 4.87 -32.54
C GLY A 430 -13.08 3.61 -32.05
N LYS A 431 -12.10 3.77 -31.13
CA LYS A 431 -11.22 2.67 -30.72
C LYS A 431 -11.70 1.91 -29.49
N VAL A 432 -12.73 2.38 -28.80
CA VAL A 432 -13.20 1.78 -27.55
C VAL A 432 -14.72 1.84 -27.46
N ASP A 433 -15.33 0.69 -27.20
CA ASP A 433 -16.70 0.59 -26.69
C ASP A 433 -16.60 0.63 -25.15
N PHE A 434 -17.13 1.68 -24.56
CA PHE A 434 -17.03 1.85 -23.11
C PHE A 434 -18.15 1.05 -22.39
N PRO A 435 -17.81 0.37 -21.30
CA PRO A 435 -18.84 -0.24 -20.45
C PRO A 435 -19.76 0.84 -19.87
N PRO A 436 -20.99 0.49 -19.47
CA PRO A 436 -21.92 1.41 -18.83
C PRO A 436 -21.31 2.14 -17.62
N LEU A 437 -21.78 3.36 -17.34
CA LEU A 437 -21.49 4.02 -16.07
C LEU A 437 -22.15 3.23 -14.94
N VAL A 438 -21.51 3.25 -13.76
CA VAL A 438 -22.09 2.64 -12.56
C VAL A 438 -22.50 3.74 -11.60
N SER A 439 -23.77 3.74 -11.19
CA SER A 439 -24.27 4.71 -10.22
C SER A 439 -25.01 4.03 -9.07
N VAL A 440 -24.99 4.68 -7.91
CA VAL A 440 -25.78 4.34 -6.73
C VAL A 440 -26.56 5.58 -6.35
N ASN A 441 -27.87 5.45 -6.30
CA ASN A 441 -28.77 6.57 -6.00
C ASN A 441 -28.52 7.82 -6.87
N GLY A 442 -28.24 7.63 -8.16
CA GLY A 442 -27.95 8.72 -9.09
C GLY A 442 -26.54 9.31 -9.00
N VAL A 443 -25.70 8.83 -8.09
CA VAL A 443 -24.30 9.26 -7.97
C VAL A 443 -23.39 8.30 -8.73
N VAL A 444 -22.65 8.81 -9.70
CA VAL A 444 -21.70 8.00 -10.48
C VAL A 444 -20.52 7.59 -9.63
N ILE A 445 -20.33 6.29 -9.44
CA ILE A 445 -19.26 5.68 -8.64
C ILE A 445 -18.16 5.04 -9.51
N ASP A 446 -18.49 4.60 -10.72
CA ASP A 446 -17.50 4.15 -11.72
C ASP A 446 -17.80 4.78 -13.07
N GLY A 447 -16.73 5.00 -13.84
CA GLY A 447 -16.83 5.70 -15.13
C GLY A 447 -16.82 7.24 -15.00
N LEU A 448 -16.40 7.81 -13.88
CA LEU A 448 -16.47 9.24 -13.57
C LEU A 448 -15.83 10.13 -14.63
N HIS A 449 -14.68 9.73 -15.20
CA HIS A 449 -14.00 10.47 -16.24
C HIS A 449 -14.79 10.46 -17.56
N ARG A 450 -15.48 9.37 -17.86
CA ARG A 450 -16.40 9.23 -19.00
C ARG A 450 -17.65 10.08 -18.80
N PHE A 451 -18.21 10.08 -17.60
CA PHE A 451 -19.37 10.88 -17.22
C PHE A 451 -19.12 12.39 -17.50
N TRP A 452 -17.95 12.90 -17.12
CA TRP A 452 -17.60 14.30 -17.36
C TRP A 452 -17.53 14.67 -18.84
N GLU A 453 -17.05 13.78 -19.70
CA GLU A 453 -16.97 14.02 -21.15
C GLU A 453 -18.32 13.81 -21.85
N ILE A 454 -19.11 12.83 -21.45
CA ILE A 454 -20.44 12.55 -21.99
C ILE A 454 -21.39 13.70 -21.65
N GLY A 455 -21.34 14.26 -20.45
CA GLY A 455 -22.14 15.41 -20.03
C GLY A 455 -21.95 16.66 -20.89
N ARG A 456 -20.78 16.78 -21.56
CA ARG A 456 -20.53 17.82 -22.56
C ARG A 456 -21.12 17.53 -23.94
N ALA A 457 -21.36 16.26 -24.25
CA ALA A 457 -21.79 15.82 -25.58
C ALA A 457 -23.30 15.63 -25.73
N SER A 458 -24.12 15.92 -24.70
CA SER A 458 -25.58 15.76 -24.68
C SER A 458 -26.09 14.38 -25.11
N CYS A 459 -25.36 13.31 -24.83
CA CYS A 459 -25.74 11.95 -25.17
C CYS A 459 -26.47 11.25 -24.01
N ARG A 460 -27.38 10.30 -24.35
CA ARG A 460 -27.91 9.33 -23.41
C ARG A 460 -26.85 8.25 -23.19
N GLU A 461 -26.64 7.87 -21.95
CA GLU A 461 -25.68 6.85 -21.56
C GLU A 461 -26.40 5.65 -20.90
N ARG A 462 -25.88 4.46 -21.12
CA ARG A 462 -26.28 3.26 -20.37
C ARG A 462 -25.68 3.30 -18.98
N VAL A 463 -26.45 3.12 -17.97
CA VAL A 463 -26.05 3.16 -16.56
C VAL A 463 -26.48 1.89 -15.88
N CYS A 464 -25.59 1.25 -15.13
CA CYS A 464 -25.94 0.20 -14.20
C CYS A 464 -26.25 0.82 -12.84
N LYS A 465 -27.44 0.55 -12.34
CA LYS A 465 -27.90 1.00 -11.02
C LYS A 465 -28.01 -0.19 -10.08
N GLN A 466 -27.55 0.01 -8.86
CA GLN A 466 -27.77 -0.99 -7.82
C GLN A 466 -29.27 -1.07 -7.48
N VAL A 467 -29.82 -2.27 -7.47
CA VAL A 467 -31.21 -2.57 -7.11
C VAL A 467 -31.34 -2.76 -5.60
#